data_64270681230fca9bca035ec92e52d560
#
_entry.id   64270681230fca9bca035ec92e52d560
#
_cell.length_a   1.000
_cell.length_b   1.000
_cell.length_c   1.000
_cell.angle_alpha   90.00
_cell.angle_beta   90.00
_cell.angle_gamma   90.00
#
_symmetry.space_group_name_H-M   'P 1'
#
loop_
_entity.id
_entity.type
_entity.pdbx_description
1 polymer ?
#
loop_
_entity_poly.entity_id
_entity_poly.type
_entity_poly.pdbx_seq_one_letter_code
_entity_poly.pdbx_strand_id
1 'polypeptide(L)'
;MLHALRKNVLTLAVAAVAAGLLVGCEVGSYPLDIFPEMHYQESYRTQEPPMVPTPQGSVPTTGKEIPPNLGQAMATTNPFVGNADAVTAGEHLFYVNCSACHGLAGDGVSPVAQKYTDAGVRAPPSLVAADAAAVVSTDGFLFGILTNGIGNMPGLWKVLTPDERWAIVTYLRTIQPPPAP
;
A
#
# COMPACT_ATOMS: atom_id res chain seq x y z
N MET A 1 39.31 20.28 -47.76
CA MET A 1 37.93 19.74 -47.71
C MET A 1 37.88 18.33 -47.12
N LEU A 2 38.69 17.38 -47.54
CA LEU A 2 38.70 15.99 -47.06
C LEU A 2 39.04 15.86 -45.56
N HIS A 3 39.89 16.70 -45.00
CA HIS A 3 40.32 16.68 -43.61
C HIS A 3 39.20 17.11 -42.63
N ALA A 4 38.38 18.09 -43.03
CA ALA A 4 37.22 18.53 -42.27
C ALA A 4 36.11 17.45 -42.26
N LEU A 5 35.92 16.79 -43.41
CA LEU A 5 34.95 15.70 -43.55
C LEU A 5 35.31 14.51 -42.62
N ARG A 6 36.59 14.11 -42.59
CA ARG A 6 37.06 13.02 -41.68
C ARG A 6 36.92 13.38 -40.22
N LYS A 7 37.18 14.61 -39.80
CA LYS A 7 36.96 15.05 -38.41
C LYS A 7 35.49 14.97 -38.02
N ASN A 8 34.59 15.46 -38.87
CA ASN A 8 33.17 15.44 -38.60
C ASN A 8 32.61 14.00 -38.53
N VAL A 9 33.05 13.09 -39.39
CA VAL A 9 32.66 11.69 -39.37
C VAL A 9 33.17 11.01 -38.10
N LEU A 10 34.39 11.26 -37.68
CA LEU A 10 34.95 10.70 -36.45
C LEU A 10 34.19 11.21 -35.20
N THR A 11 33.87 12.50 -35.15
CA THR A 11 33.10 13.10 -34.05
C THR A 11 31.71 12.52 -33.96
N LEU A 12 31.04 12.34 -35.10
CA LEU A 12 29.70 11.69 -35.15
C LEU A 12 29.75 10.23 -34.72
N ALA A 13 30.76 9.47 -35.11
CA ALA A 13 30.95 8.09 -34.73
C ALA A 13 31.21 7.97 -33.23
N VAL A 14 32.05 8.82 -32.63
CA VAL A 14 32.28 8.84 -31.17
C VAL A 14 31.02 9.24 -30.39
N ALA A 15 30.30 10.24 -30.89
CA ALA A 15 29.01 10.65 -30.27
C ALA A 15 27.95 9.53 -30.32
N ALA A 16 27.88 8.80 -31.43
CA ALA A 16 26.94 7.66 -31.55
C ALA A 16 27.30 6.50 -30.61
N VAL A 17 28.61 6.19 -30.47
CA VAL A 17 29.09 5.18 -29.52
C VAL A 17 28.81 5.61 -28.05
N ALA A 18 29.10 6.89 -27.73
CA ALA A 18 28.82 7.43 -26.40
C ALA A 18 27.31 7.41 -26.06
N ALA A 19 26.46 7.79 -27.03
CA ALA A 19 24.99 7.70 -26.85
C ALA A 19 24.52 6.26 -26.66
N GLY A 20 25.09 5.31 -27.42
CA GLY A 20 24.76 3.87 -27.25
C GLY A 20 25.17 3.31 -25.89
N LEU A 21 26.26 3.79 -25.31
CA LEU A 21 26.70 3.38 -23.98
C LEU A 21 25.84 3.97 -22.84
N LEU A 22 25.18 5.10 -23.08
CA LEU A 22 24.30 5.74 -22.08
C LEU A 22 22.90 5.11 -22.03
N VAL A 23 22.44 4.43 -23.07
CA VAL A 23 21.12 3.78 -23.12
C VAL A 23 21.09 2.45 -22.35
N GLY A 24 22.24 1.88 -22.01
CA GLY A 24 22.37 0.58 -21.32
C GLY A 24 22.16 0.59 -19.81
N CYS A 25 21.87 1.75 -19.19
CA CYS A 25 21.75 1.87 -17.72
C CYS A 25 20.31 2.05 -17.26
N GLU A 26 19.36 1.27 -17.76
CA GLU A 26 18.03 1.22 -17.17
C GLU A 26 18.01 0.27 -15.98
N VAL A 27 17.82 0.82 -14.78
CA VAL A 27 17.83 0.05 -13.52
C VAL A 27 16.62 -0.89 -13.51
N GLY A 28 16.89 -2.20 -13.52
CA GLY A 28 15.87 -3.23 -13.29
C GLY A 28 15.35 -3.96 -14.52
N SER A 29 15.85 -3.67 -15.73
CA SER A 29 15.57 -4.50 -16.91
C SER A 29 16.87 -5.04 -17.52
N TYR A 30 16.88 -6.35 -17.79
CA TYR A 30 17.93 -6.94 -18.62
C TYR A 30 17.46 -6.86 -20.07
N PRO A 31 18.09 -6.04 -20.92
CA PRO A 31 17.66 -5.88 -22.31
C PRO A 31 17.87 -7.15 -23.19
N LEU A 32 18.66 -8.10 -22.69
CA LEU A 32 18.93 -9.38 -23.34
C LEU A 32 19.09 -10.46 -22.29
N ASP A 33 18.17 -11.41 -22.26
CA ASP A 33 18.30 -12.67 -21.52
C ASP A 33 19.25 -13.59 -22.27
N ILE A 34 20.54 -13.56 -21.91
CA ILE A 34 21.55 -14.41 -22.54
C ILE A 34 21.52 -15.83 -21.95
N PHE A 35 21.09 -15.97 -20.70
CA PHE A 35 20.95 -17.26 -19.99
C PHE A 35 19.58 -17.33 -19.30
N PRO A 36 18.50 -17.62 -20.02
CA PRO A 36 17.14 -17.64 -19.46
C PRO A 36 16.92 -18.75 -18.44
N GLU A 37 17.71 -19.83 -18.45
CA GLU A 37 17.51 -21.02 -17.63
C GLU A 37 17.56 -20.76 -16.13
N MET A 38 18.29 -19.73 -15.69
CA MET A 38 18.41 -19.37 -14.27
C MET A 38 17.58 -18.14 -13.89
N HIS A 39 16.97 -17.47 -14.88
CA HIS A 39 16.21 -16.24 -14.68
C HIS A 39 14.74 -16.51 -14.41
N TYR A 40 14.17 -17.46 -15.12
CA TYR A 40 12.76 -17.82 -15.00
C TYR A 40 12.66 -19.26 -14.51
N GLN A 41 12.13 -19.42 -13.30
CA GLN A 41 11.81 -20.76 -12.78
C GLN A 41 10.31 -21.04 -13.04
N GLU A 42 9.97 -22.32 -13.11
CA GLU A 42 8.58 -22.74 -13.19
C GLU A 42 7.81 -22.55 -11.86
N SER A 43 8.54 -22.30 -10.76
CA SER A 43 7.94 -21.97 -9.46
C SER A 43 7.84 -20.45 -9.28
N TYR A 44 6.68 -20.01 -8.83
CA TYR A 44 6.41 -18.60 -8.58
C TYR A 44 6.49 -18.28 -7.09
N ARG A 45 7.08 -17.11 -6.78
CA ARG A 45 7.06 -16.56 -5.42
C ARG A 45 5.73 -15.85 -5.17
N THR A 46 5.44 -15.58 -3.90
CA THR A 46 4.27 -14.76 -3.53
C THR A 46 4.31 -13.42 -4.27
N GLN A 47 3.21 -13.07 -4.93
CA GLN A 47 3.03 -11.84 -5.72
C GLN A 47 3.84 -11.75 -7.03
N GLU A 48 4.49 -12.82 -7.45
CA GLU A 48 5.18 -12.87 -8.74
C GLU A 48 4.19 -13.26 -9.86
N PRO A 49 4.14 -12.51 -10.98
CA PRO A 49 3.32 -12.89 -12.13
C PRO A 49 3.99 -14.01 -12.97
N PRO A 50 3.19 -14.86 -13.65
CA PRO A 50 1.74 -14.88 -13.61
C PRO A 50 1.21 -15.49 -12.32
N MET A 51 0.21 -14.85 -11.70
CA MET A 51 -0.43 -15.43 -10.51
C MET A 51 -1.19 -16.69 -10.91
N VAL A 52 -0.71 -17.82 -10.40
CA VAL A 52 -1.42 -19.09 -10.59
C VAL A 52 -2.73 -19.04 -9.81
N PRO A 53 -3.89 -19.25 -10.44
CA PRO A 53 -5.16 -19.26 -9.73
C PRO A 53 -5.18 -20.43 -8.74
N THR A 54 -5.80 -20.22 -7.59
CA THR A 54 -6.03 -21.32 -6.64
C THR A 54 -6.86 -22.41 -7.30
N PRO A 55 -6.56 -23.70 -7.04
CA PRO A 55 -7.38 -24.79 -7.55
C PRO A 55 -8.84 -24.61 -7.24
N GLN A 56 -9.71 -24.96 -8.19
CA GLN A 56 -11.15 -24.85 -7.98
C GLN A 56 -11.59 -25.73 -6.81
N GLY A 57 -12.33 -25.16 -5.87
CA GLY A 57 -12.77 -25.86 -4.67
C GLY A 57 -11.77 -25.86 -3.52
N SER A 58 -10.61 -25.20 -3.65
CA SER A 58 -9.69 -25.04 -2.52
C SER A 58 -10.31 -24.16 -1.44
N VAL A 59 -10.19 -24.62 -0.19
CA VAL A 59 -10.65 -23.89 1.00
C VAL A 59 -9.41 -23.53 1.81
N PRO A 60 -9.17 -22.24 2.16
CA PRO A 60 -8.05 -21.88 3.00
C PRO A 60 -8.21 -22.48 4.41
N THR A 61 -7.10 -22.85 5.04
CA THR A 61 -7.09 -23.45 6.39
C THR A 61 -7.62 -22.48 7.47
N THR A 62 -7.56 -21.18 7.23
CA THR A 62 -8.06 -20.12 8.10
C THR A 62 -9.55 -19.79 7.87
N GLY A 63 -10.23 -20.53 6.98
CA GLY A 63 -11.57 -20.20 6.53
C GLY A 63 -11.58 -19.16 5.40
N LYS A 64 -12.70 -19.10 4.68
CA LYS A 64 -12.90 -18.10 3.63
C LYS A 64 -13.64 -16.91 4.22
N GLU A 65 -12.93 -15.80 4.39
CA GLU A 65 -13.62 -14.54 4.69
C GLU A 65 -14.43 -14.10 3.46
N ILE A 66 -15.68 -13.77 3.69
CA ILE A 66 -16.51 -13.01 2.74
C ILE A 66 -16.53 -11.58 3.30
N PRO A 67 -15.75 -10.64 2.70
CA PRO A 67 -15.66 -9.30 3.25
C PRO A 67 -17.05 -8.63 3.20
N PRO A 68 -17.52 -8.07 4.33
CA PRO A 68 -18.78 -7.36 4.35
C PRO A 68 -18.67 -6.09 3.51
N ASN A 69 -19.73 -5.74 2.80
CA ASN A 69 -19.82 -4.41 2.21
C ASN A 69 -19.93 -3.33 3.31
N LEU A 70 -19.76 -2.05 2.96
CA LEU A 70 -19.73 -0.97 3.92
C LEU A 70 -21.02 -0.92 4.78
N GLY A 71 -22.20 -1.11 4.18
CA GLY A 71 -23.47 -1.09 4.90
C GLY A 71 -23.58 -2.24 5.91
N GLN A 72 -23.13 -3.43 5.53
CA GLN A 72 -23.09 -4.58 6.45
C GLN A 72 -22.07 -4.35 7.58
N ALA A 73 -20.89 -3.81 7.24
CA ALA A 73 -19.86 -3.51 8.24
C ALA A 73 -20.34 -2.48 9.27
N MET A 74 -21.07 -1.46 8.85
CA MET A 74 -21.63 -0.43 9.74
C MET A 74 -22.60 -0.99 10.80
N ALA A 75 -23.23 -2.11 10.52
CA ALA A 75 -24.13 -2.79 11.46
C ALA A 75 -23.40 -3.70 12.46
N THR A 76 -22.09 -3.86 12.31
CA THR A 76 -21.28 -4.69 13.22
C THR A 76 -20.77 -3.89 14.41
N THR A 77 -20.62 -4.56 15.54
CA THR A 77 -20.03 -4.00 16.76
C THR A 77 -18.61 -4.49 16.92
N ASN A 78 -17.75 -3.64 17.49
CA ASN A 78 -16.38 -3.98 17.79
C ASN A 78 -16.32 -5.03 18.92
N PRO A 79 -15.79 -6.24 18.66
CA PRO A 79 -15.71 -7.30 19.66
C PRO A 79 -14.61 -7.07 20.71
N PHE A 80 -13.71 -6.10 20.49
CA PHE A 80 -12.52 -5.88 21.33
C PHE A 80 -12.56 -4.60 22.15
N VAL A 81 -13.74 -4.01 22.36
CA VAL A 81 -13.86 -2.80 23.18
C VAL A 81 -13.32 -3.07 24.59
N GLY A 82 -12.34 -2.26 25.02
CA GLY A 82 -11.71 -2.39 26.35
C GLY A 82 -10.65 -3.52 26.45
N ASN A 83 -10.34 -4.22 25.38
CA ASN A 83 -9.34 -5.28 25.37
C ASN A 83 -7.92 -4.69 25.19
N ALA A 84 -7.09 -4.78 26.24
CA ALA A 84 -5.71 -4.24 26.24
C ALA A 84 -4.78 -4.96 25.26
N ASP A 85 -4.94 -6.26 25.07
CA ASP A 85 -4.12 -7.03 24.12
C ASP A 85 -4.44 -6.59 22.68
N ALA A 86 -5.73 -6.36 22.39
CA ALA A 86 -6.15 -5.83 21.09
C ALA A 86 -5.62 -4.41 20.84
N VAL A 87 -5.55 -3.56 21.87
CA VAL A 87 -4.92 -2.23 21.77
C VAL A 87 -3.45 -2.36 21.38
N THR A 88 -2.69 -3.22 22.08
CA THR A 88 -1.25 -3.43 21.82
C THR A 88 -1.01 -3.99 20.42
N ALA A 89 -1.81 -4.99 20.02
CA ALA A 89 -1.74 -5.54 18.65
C ALA A 89 -2.11 -4.49 17.60
N GLY A 90 -3.16 -3.71 17.86
CA GLY A 90 -3.64 -2.64 16.99
C GLY A 90 -2.64 -1.52 16.82
N GLU A 91 -1.90 -1.14 17.86
CA GLU A 91 -0.81 -0.16 17.80
C GLU A 91 0.27 -0.62 16.82
N HIS A 92 0.76 -1.84 16.98
CA HIS A 92 1.77 -2.40 16.07
C HIS A 92 1.26 -2.46 14.62
N LEU A 93 0.04 -2.95 14.41
CA LEU A 93 -0.57 -3.05 13.09
C LEU A 93 -0.79 -1.67 12.43
N PHE A 94 -1.18 -0.68 13.23
CA PHE A 94 -1.30 0.71 12.77
C PHE A 94 0.05 1.27 12.35
N TYR A 95 1.08 1.06 13.16
CA TYR A 95 2.43 1.49 12.83
C TYR A 95 2.90 0.92 11.49
N VAL A 96 2.71 -0.37 11.27
CA VAL A 96 3.18 -1.06 10.05
C VAL A 96 2.36 -0.70 8.81
N ASN A 97 1.03 -0.60 8.93
CA ASN A 97 0.13 -0.52 7.77
C ASN A 97 -0.44 0.88 7.51
N CYS A 98 -0.51 1.75 8.51
CA CYS A 98 -1.26 3.01 8.43
C CYS A 98 -0.38 4.25 8.54
N SER A 99 0.67 4.19 9.39
CA SER A 99 1.47 5.36 9.76
C SER A 99 2.18 6.01 8.58
N ALA A 100 2.57 5.24 7.57
CA ALA A 100 3.22 5.76 6.38
C ALA A 100 2.39 6.83 5.66
N CYS A 101 1.06 6.66 5.69
CA CYS A 101 0.11 7.60 5.09
C CYS A 101 -0.52 8.55 6.10
N HIS A 102 -0.95 8.04 7.28
CA HIS A 102 -1.70 8.80 8.26
C HIS A 102 -0.86 9.47 9.35
N GLY A 103 0.48 9.32 9.30
CA GLY A 103 1.38 9.82 10.34
C GLY A 103 1.49 8.87 11.54
N LEU A 104 2.61 8.96 12.27
CA LEU A 104 2.87 8.12 13.44
C LEU A 104 1.83 8.31 14.57
N ALA A 105 1.35 9.54 14.72
CA ALA A 105 0.31 9.91 15.67
C ALA A 105 -1.12 9.82 15.09
N GLY A 106 -1.27 9.42 13.84
CA GLY A 106 -2.57 9.45 13.15
C GLY A 106 -3.05 10.85 12.78
N ASP A 107 -2.18 11.86 12.82
CA ASP A 107 -2.48 13.28 12.59
C ASP A 107 -2.54 13.69 11.12
N GLY A 108 -2.25 12.75 10.20
CA GLY A 108 -2.19 13.01 8.77
C GLY A 108 -0.86 13.63 8.30
N VAL A 109 0.12 13.76 9.21
CA VAL A 109 1.43 14.35 8.88
C VAL A 109 2.43 13.24 8.55
N SER A 110 2.71 13.05 7.26
CA SER A 110 3.64 12.03 6.78
C SER A 110 4.30 12.45 5.46
N PRO A 111 5.45 11.86 5.11
CA PRO A 111 6.08 12.08 3.81
C PRO A 111 5.16 11.70 2.63
N VAL A 112 4.32 10.68 2.80
CA VAL A 112 3.36 10.27 1.79
C VAL A 112 2.25 11.31 1.65
N ALA A 113 1.69 11.81 2.77
CA ALA A 113 0.68 12.86 2.76
C ALA A 113 1.20 14.14 2.05
N GLN A 114 2.47 14.50 2.29
CA GLN A 114 3.10 15.62 1.61
C GLN A 114 3.16 15.41 0.09
N LYS A 115 3.53 14.20 -0.37
CA LYS A 115 3.56 13.87 -1.81
C LYS A 115 2.19 13.97 -2.47
N TYR A 116 1.13 13.56 -1.78
CA TYR A 116 -0.24 13.73 -2.25
C TYR A 116 -0.59 15.21 -2.42
N THR A 117 -0.23 16.04 -1.42
CA THR A 117 -0.43 17.49 -1.45
C THR A 117 0.33 18.14 -2.61
N ASP A 118 1.61 17.80 -2.77
CA ASP A 118 2.47 18.32 -3.85
C ASP A 118 1.91 17.95 -5.24
N ALA A 119 1.27 16.80 -5.37
CA ALA A 119 0.64 16.33 -6.60
C ALA A 119 -0.78 16.92 -6.82
N GLY A 120 -1.29 17.76 -5.94
CA GLY A 120 -2.65 18.30 -6.02
C GLY A 120 -3.75 17.26 -5.77
N VAL A 121 -3.40 16.14 -5.15
CA VAL A 121 -4.32 15.05 -4.81
C VAL A 121 -4.70 15.17 -3.32
N ARG A 122 -5.92 14.76 -2.98
CA ARG A 122 -6.35 14.76 -1.58
C ARG A 122 -5.44 13.87 -0.73
N ALA A 123 -4.75 14.49 0.22
CA ALA A 123 -3.89 13.79 1.17
C ALA A 123 -4.70 12.92 2.15
N PRO A 124 -4.07 11.88 2.72
CA PRO A 124 -4.65 11.13 3.82
C PRO A 124 -5.05 12.06 4.97
N PRO A 125 -6.30 11.97 5.46
CA PRO A 125 -6.77 12.88 6.51
C PRO A 125 -6.18 12.51 7.87
N SER A 126 -6.21 13.47 8.81
CA SER A 126 -6.06 13.16 10.24
C SER A 126 -7.15 12.17 10.69
N LEU A 127 -6.76 11.23 11.52
CA LEU A 127 -7.66 10.26 12.16
C LEU A 127 -7.99 10.64 13.61
N VAL A 128 -7.31 11.69 14.14
CA VAL A 128 -7.38 12.10 15.55
C VAL A 128 -7.85 13.55 15.74
N ALA A 129 -8.00 14.35 14.69
CA ALA A 129 -8.58 15.68 14.82
C ALA A 129 -10.05 15.55 15.29
N ALA A 130 -10.49 16.41 16.18
CA ALA A 130 -11.81 16.32 16.81
C ALA A 130 -12.99 16.31 15.82
N ASP A 131 -12.82 16.97 14.68
CA ASP A 131 -13.77 17.03 13.55
C ASP A 131 -13.49 15.97 12.47
N ALA A 132 -12.47 15.12 12.65
CA ALA A 132 -12.14 14.10 11.66
C ALA A 132 -13.28 13.09 11.52
N ALA A 133 -13.56 12.69 10.28
CA ALA A 133 -14.59 11.69 10.00
C ALA A 133 -14.33 10.36 10.76
N ALA A 134 -13.07 10.01 11.01
CA ALA A 134 -12.71 8.83 11.78
C ALA A 134 -13.15 8.91 13.26
N VAL A 135 -13.14 10.10 13.86
CA VAL A 135 -13.52 10.33 15.26
C VAL A 135 -15.04 10.24 15.44
N VAL A 136 -15.79 10.88 14.54
CA VAL A 136 -17.26 10.94 14.63
C VAL A 136 -17.96 9.72 14.07
N SER A 137 -17.25 8.80 13.43
CA SER A 137 -17.81 7.59 12.83
C SER A 137 -17.91 6.44 13.83
N THR A 138 -18.79 5.48 13.54
CA THR A 138 -18.90 4.24 14.32
C THR A 138 -17.71 3.31 14.06
N ASP A 139 -17.43 2.40 14.99
CA ASP A 139 -16.40 1.37 14.83
C ASP A 139 -16.64 0.49 13.61
N GLY A 140 -17.92 0.11 13.39
CA GLY A 140 -18.31 -0.67 12.20
C GLY A 140 -18.05 0.06 10.89
N PHE A 141 -18.22 1.40 10.86
CA PHE A 141 -17.85 2.19 9.69
C PHE A 141 -16.33 2.16 9.46
N LEU A 142 -15.51 2.36 10.49
CA LEU A 142 -14.05 2.29 10.38
C LEU A 142 -13.58 0.90 9.92
N PHE A 143 -14.16 -0.16 10.50
CA PHE A 143 -13.90 -1.53 10.07
C PHE A 143 -14.25 -1.73 8.59
N GLY A 144 -15.38 -1.18 8.15
CA GLY A 144 -15.81 -1.22 6.75
C GLY A 144 -14.83 -0.49 5.81
N ILE A 145 -14.30 0.66 6.22
CA ILE A 145 -13.25 1.39 5.47
C ILE A 145 -11.96 0.57 5.40
N LEU A 146 -11.50 0.00 6.51
CA LEU A 146 -10.32 -0.88 6.52
C LEU A 146 -10.51 -2.10 5.63
N THR A 147 -11.74 -2.63 5.57
CA THR A 147 -12.06 -3.78 4.75
C THR A 147 -12.08 -3.45 3.27
N ASN A 148 -12.85 -2.44 2.88
CA ASN A 148 -13.18 -2.17 1.46
C ASN A 148 -12.32 -1.07 0.83
N GLY A 149 -11.68 -0.23 1.66
CA GLY A 149 -11.03 0.99 1.20
C GLY A 149 -12.01 2.14 0.98
N ILE A 150 -11.47 3.32 0.72
CA ILE A 150 -12.22 4.52 0.35
C ILE A 150 -11.36 5.48 -0.47
N GLY A 151 -11.85 5.89 -1.63
CA GLY A 151 -11.11 6.80 -2.51
C GLY A 151 -9.74 6.23 -2.89
N ASN A 152 -8.66 6.90 -2.48
CA ASN A 152 -7.29 6.46 -2.73
C ASN A 152 -6.76 5.47 -1.67
N MET A 153 -7.48 5.24 -0.58
CA MET A 153 -7.11 4.27 0.45
C MET A 153 -7.53 2.86 -0.01
N PRO A 154 -6.60 1.91 -0.17
CA PRO A 154 -6.93 0.54 -0.55
C PRO A 154 -7.63 -0.21 0.59
N GLY A 155 -8.45 -1.19 0.24
CA GLY A 155 -8.99 -2.15 1.20
C GLY A 155 -7.92 -3.13 1.68
N LEU A 156 -7.88 -3.40 2.96
CA LEU A 156 -6.86 -4.22 3.61
C LEU A 156 -7.34 -5.66 3.91
N TRP A 157 -8.52 -6.05 3.47
CA TRP A 157 -9.08 -7.38 3.77
C TRP A 157 -8.24 -8.56 3.26
N LYS A 158 -7.39 -8.33 2.24
CA LYS A 158 -6.47 -9.34 1.70
C LYS A 158 -5.17 -9.46 2.50
N VAL A 159 -4.85 -8.46 3.31
CA VAL A 159 -3.57 -8.33 4.02
C VAL A 159 -3.76 -8.55 5.52
N LEU A 160 -4.91 -8.13 6.06
CA LEU A 160 -5.24 -8.19 7.47
C LEU A 160 -6.48 -9.05 7.69
N THR A 161 -6.43 -9.92 8.69
CA THR A 161 -7.58 -10.70 9.17
C THR A 161 -8.65 -9.77 9.77
N PRO A 162 -9.90 -10.24 9.94
CA PRO A 162 -10.94 -9.47 10.62
C PRO A 162 -10.53 -8.99 12.01
N ASP A 163 -9.89 -9.86 12.79
CA ASP A 163 -9.47 -9.53 14.16
C ASP A 163 -8.38 -8.45 14.18
N GLU A 164 -7.43 -8.51 13.25
CA GLU A 164 -6.40 -7.48 13.11
C GLU A 164 -6.98 -6.12 12.71
N ARG A 165 -7.97 -6.09 11.82
CA ARG A 165 -8.66 -4.85 11.47
C ARG A 165 -9.45 -4.27 12.65
N TRP A 166 -10.12 -5.12 13.45
CA TRP A 166 -10.78 -4.70 14.68
C TRP A 166 -9.79 -4.22 15.74
N ALA A 167 -8.63 -4.85 15.86
CA ALA A 167 -7.57 -4.40 16.76
C ALA A 167 -7.08 -2.98 16.39
N ILE A 168 -6.91 -2.69 15.09
CA ILE A 168 -6.57 -1.34 14.61
C ILE A 168 -7.67 -0.34 15.00
N VAL A 169 -8.96 -0.67 14.82
CA VAL A 169 -10.08 0.20 15.22
C VAL A 169 -10.03 0.45 16.72
N THR A 170 -9.78 -0.59 17.52
CA THR A 170 -9.69 -0.49 18.99
C THR A 170 -8.55 0.43 19.40
N TYR A 171 -7.36 0.29 18.80
CA TYR A 171 -6.24 1.19 19.05
C TYR A 171 -6.56 2.64 18.66
N LEU A 172 -7.14 2.87 17.48
CA LEU A 172 -7.52 4.21 17.05
C LEU A 172 -8.38 4.94 18.08
N ARG A 173 -9.32 4.24 18.72
CA ARG A 173 -10.17 4.81 19.77
C ARG A 173 -9.40 5.26 21.02
N THR A 174 -8.22 4.68 21.26
CA THR A 174 -7.37 5.11 22.40
C THR A 174 -6.61 6.40 22.14
N ILE A 175 -6.29 6.69 20.88
CA ILE A 175 -5.56 7.91 20.49
C ILE A 175 -6.46 9.05 20.03
N GLN A 176 -7.74 8.76 19.81
CA GLN A 176 -8.75 9.76 19.42
C GLN A 176 -9.27 10.54 20.65
N PRO A 177 -9.63 11.82 20.49
CA PRO A 177 -10.33 12.54 21.53
C PRO A 177 -11.70 11.90 21.79
N PRO A 178 -12.26 12.01 23.02
CA PRO A 178 -13.61 11.58 23.27
C PRO A 178 -14.58 12.30 22.31
N PRO A 179 -15.65 11.62 21.87
CA PRO A 179 -16.64 12.24 21.00
C PRO A 179 -17.22 13.49 21.68
N ALA A 180 -17.41 14.54 20.89
CA ALA A 180 -18.05 15.75 21.40
C ALA A 180 -19.46 15.43 21.93
N PRO A 181 -19.88 16.04 23.05
CA PRO A 181 -21.20 15.81 23.65
C PRO A 181 -22.34 16.24 22.74
#